data_a388a3b9dc490e8bc8b9b1538e224dc8
#
_entry.id   a388a3b9dc490e8bc8b9b1538e224dc8
#
_cell.length_a   1.000
_cell.length_b   1.000
_cell.length_c   1.000
_cell.angle_alpha   90.00
_cell.angle_beta   90.00
_cell.angle_gamma   90.00
#
_symmetry.space_group_name_H-M   'P 1'
#
loop_
_entity.id
_entity.type
_entity.pdbx_description
1 polymer ?
#
loop_
_entity_poly.entity_id
_entity_poly.type
_entity_poly.pdbx_seq_one_letter_code
_entity_poly.pdbx_strand_id
1 'polypeptide(L)'
;MSIEIINPYNGKKIKSYKEMDSKSIKDAINQAHDLHLLWKENHIDYRGNLMLKVGKILIENKEKYARIMTTEMGKPLSEAVSEVEKCAWLCRYYASSARGFLKKKTIRTEAYKSFVSYEPLGVILAVMPWNYPFWQVFRFAVPTLMAGNAALLKHASNVPASALAIQEIFEKAGLPSGLFKTLLVSSKAVNSIIKNPKVQAVTLTGSGPAGSAVAATAGKHIKKTVLELGGSDAYVILEDADLNEAAKACVTSRMLNSGQSCIGAKRFVVVEKIYDTFLKKFKALMKTKKMGDPMKKTTDIGPMARFDLREELHEQVEKSIQKGAKAVLGGKIPGNRKGAFYPATILVNVKKGMPAYDDELFGPVASIIKVKDQEEAIAVANDNRFGLGAAIFTRDLKKGEYIATRKLQAGACFVNTYVQSDPRLPFGGIKESGYGRELSKDGILEFVNTKTVYVK
;
A
#
# COMPACT_ATOMS: atom_id res chain seq x y z
N MET A 1 23.06 -8.52 -15.01
CA MET A 1 21.97 -9.47 -14.68
C MET A 1 20.70 -9.05 -15.42
N SER A 2 19.70 -9.91 -15.54
CA SER A 2 18.41 -9.58 -16.15
C SER A 2 17.27 -9.82 -15.19
N ILE A 3 16.25 -8.96 -15.25
CA ILE A 3 15.00 -9.09 -14.51
C ILE A 3 14.01 -9.80 -15.44
N GLU A 4 13.59 -11.00 -15.09
CA GLU A 4 12.64 -11.79 -15.88
C GLU A 4 11.22 -11.65 -15.33
N ILE A 5 10.25 -11.46 -16.22
CA ILE A 5 8.84 -11.32 -15.90
C ILE A 5 8.10 -12.57 -16.30
N ILE A 6 7.41 -13.16 -15.33
CA ILE A 6 6.57 -14.33 -15.52
C ILE A 6 5.11 -13.93 -15.34
N ASN A 7 4.27 -14.28 -16.31
CA ASN A 7 2.84 -14.07 -16.19
C ASN A 7 2.26 -15.05 -15.14
N PRO A 8 1.73 -14.56 -14.01
CA PRO A 8 1.24 -15.44 -12.94
C PRO A 8 -0.01 -16.25 -13.33
N TYR A 9 -0.73 -15.82 -14.38
CA TYR A 9 -1.91 -16.52 -14.89
C TYR A 9 -1.56 -17.87 -15.56
N ASN A 10 -0.43 -17.93 -16.27
CA ASN A 10 -0.09 -19.11 -17.07
C ASN A 10 1.35 -19.64 -16.89
N GLY A 11 2.17 -18.97 -16.08
CA GLY A 11 3.57 -19.32 -15.83
C GLY A 11 4.53 -19.03 -16.99
N LYS A 12 4.08 -18.36 -18.06
CA LYS A 12 4.92 -18.05 -19.22
C LYS A 12 5.77 -16.81 -18.98
N LYS A 13 7.01 -16.83 -19.46
CA LYS A 13 7.88 -15.65 -19.50
C LYS A 13 7.31 -14.64 -20.49
N ILE A 14 7.20 -13.38 -20.06
CA ILE A 14 6.69 -12.27 -20.86
C ILE A 14 7.84 -11.54 -21.52
N LYS A 15 8.80 -11.08 -20.69
CA LYS A 15 9.93 -10.24 -21.13
C LYS A 15 11.08 -10.31 -20.12
N SER A 16 12.28 -9.93 -20.57
CA SER A 16 13.44 -9.68 -19.71
C SER A 16 13.88 -8.23 -19.85
N TYR A 17 14.34 -7.65 -18.75
CA TYR A 17 14.89 -6.30 -18.69
C TYR A 17 16.32 -6.36 -18.19
N LYS A 18 17.24 -5.60 -18.82
CA LYS A 18 18.63 -5.48 -18.37
C LYS A 18 18.67 -4.63 -17.10
N GLU A 19 19.36 -5.12 -16.07
CA GLU A 19 19.63 -4.30 -14.88
C GLU A 19 20.60 -3.16 -15.21
N MET A 20 20.41 -2.01 -14.56
CA MET A 20 21.34 -0.89 -14.62
C MET A 20 22.64 -1.26 -13.90
N ASP A 21 23.74 -0.85 -14.45
CA ASP A 21 25.05 -0.95 -13.81
C ASP A 21 25.29 0.21 -12.81
N SER A 22 26.35 0.09 -12.03
CA SER A 22 26.68 1.07 -10.99
C SER A 22 26.94 2.48 -11.54
N LYS A 23 27.47 2.60 -12.77
CA LYS A 23 27.70 3.89 -13.44
C LYS A 23 26.35 4.53 -13.76
N SER A 24 25.46 3.81 -14.45
CA SER A 24 24.12 4.29 -14.80
C SER A 24 23.29 4.70 -13.59
N ILE A 25 23.41 3.97 -12.46
CA ILE A 25 22.76 4.34 -11.19
C ILE A 25 23.30 5.66 -10.66
N LYS A 26 24.63 5.84 -10.64
CA LYS A 26 25.29 7.08 -10.19
C LYS A 26 24.89 8.26 -11.07
N ASP A 27 24.86 8.07 -12.38
CA ASP A 27 24.47 9.11 -13.35
C ASP A 27 23.01 9.51 -13.14
N ALA A 28 22.10 8.56 -12.94
CA ALA A 28 20.70 8.84 -12.63
C ALA A 28 20.52 9.62 -11.31
N ILE A 29 21.27 9.30 -10.26
CA ILE A 29 21.25 10.04 -8.99
C ILE A 29 21.76 11.48 -9.20
N ASN A 30 22.85 11.66 -9.95
CA ASN A 30 23.39 12.98 -10.25
C ASN A 30 22.39 13.82 -11.03
N GLN A 31 21.82 13.27 -12.11
CA GLN A 31 20.80 13.94 -12.91
C GLN A 31 19.59 14.36 -12.08
N ALA A 32 19.06 13.45 -11.23
CA ALA A 32 17.94 13.76 -10.36
C ALA A 32 18.27 14.89 -9.38
N HIS A 33 19.48 14.91 -8.84
CA HIS A 33 19.96 15.98 -7.97
C HIS A 33 20.03 17.34 -8.68
N ASP A 34 20.65 17.38 -9.84
CA ASP A 34 20.82 18.63 -10.60
C ASP A 34 19.45 19.19 -11.05
N LEU A 35 18.55 18.30 -11.49
CA LEU A 35 17.17 18.68 -11.83
C LEU A 35 16.37 19.15 -10.60
N HIS A 36 16.59 18.55 -9.42
CA HIS A 36 15.94 19.01 -8.18
C HIS A 36 16.29 20.47 -7.87
N LEU A 37 17.55 20.90 -8.06
CA LEU A 37 17.97 22.27 -7.78
C LEU A 37 17.23 23.31 -8.64
N LEU A 38 16.86 22.94 -9.87
CA LEU A 38 16.04 23.78 -10.75
C LEU A 38 14.54 23.61 -10.44
N TRP A 39 14.10 22.38 -10.15
CA TRP A 39 12.69 22.07 -9.91
C TRP A 39 12.10 22.75 -8.67
N LYS A 40 12.86 22.84 -7.59
CA LYS A 40 12.43 23.49 -6.35
C LYS A 40 12.12 24.97 -6.51
N GLU A 41 12.74 25.66 -7.49
CA GLU A 41 12.50 27.07 -7.77
C GLU A 41 11.20 27.33 -8.56
N ASN A 42 10.60 26.30 -9.16
CA ASN A 42 9.34 26.45 -9.88
C ASN A 42 8.20 26.77 -8.91
N HIS A 43 7.31 27.66 -9.35
CA HIS A 43 6.11 27.98 -8.59
C HIS A 43 5.22 26.75 -8.39
N ILE A 44 4.57 26.63 -7.23
CA ILE A 44 3.77 25.46 -6.89
C ILE A 44 2.62 25.20 -7.87
N ASP A 45 2.06 26.26 -8.48
CA ASP A 45 0.99 26.12 -9.47
C ASP A 45 1.48 25.51 -10.76
N TYR A 46 2.72 25.80 -11.18
CA TYR A 46 3.33 25.14 -12.33
C TYR A 46 3.45 23.65 -12.09
N ARG A 47 3.94 23.25 -10.90
CA ARG A 47 3.99 21.85 -10.49
C ARG A 47 2.60 21.21 -10.44
N GLY A 48 1.60 21.94 -9.92
CA GLY A 48 0.20 21.51 -9.89
C GLY A 48 -0.39 21.29 -11.27
N ASN A 49 -0.14 22.18 -12.22
CA ASN A 49 -0.61 22.05 -13.61
C ASN A 49 -0.02 20.81 -14.30
N LEU A 50 1.24 20.45 -14.00
CA LEU A 50 1.82 19.20 -14.49
C LEU A 50 1.14 17.98 -13.87
N MET A 51 0.80 18.01 -12.58
CA MET A 51 0.06 16.91 -11.95
C MET A 51 -1.35 16.75 -12.53
N LEU A 52 -2.03 17.86 -12.92
CA LEU A 52 -3.30 17.77 -13.63
C LEU A 52 -3.14 17.09 -14.99
N LYS A 53 -2.07 17.39 -15.75
CA LYS A 53 -1.75 16.70 -17.01
C LYS A 53 -1.47 15.21 -16.79
N VAL A 54 -0.72 14.85 -15.74
CA VAL A 54 -0.50 13.45 -15.32
C VAL A 54 -1.84 12.75 -15.09
N GLY A 55 -2.74 13.36 -14.32
CA GLY A 55 -4.06 12.84 -14.05
C GLY A 55 -4.90 12.64 -15.33
N LYS A 56 -4.80 13.55 -16.30
CA LYS A 56 -5.47 13.45 -17.61
C LYS A 56 -4.93 12.25 -18.40
N ILE A 57 -3.60 12.12 -18.53
CA ILE A 57 -2.96 11.01 -19.24
C ILE A 57 -3.36 9.66 -18.64
N LEU A 58 -3.43 9.56 -17.30
CA LEU A 58 -3.88 8.36 -16.60
C LEU A 58 -5.30 7.96 -17.01
N ILE A 59 -6.25 8.90 -17.02
CA ILE A 59 -7.66 8.64 -17.35
C ILE A 59 -7.80 8.24 -18.85
N GLU A 60 -7.15 8.97 -19.74
CA GLU A 60 -7.21 8.70 -21.17
C GLU A 60 -6.64 7.32 -21.57
N ASN A 61 -5.69 6.81 -20.79
CA ASN A 61 -5.00 5.55 -21.07
C ASN A 61 -5.22 4.47 -20.01
N LYS A 62 -6.25 4.59 -19.17
CA LYS A 62 -6.45 3.73 -17.99
C LYS A 62 -6.47 2.24 -18.30
N GLU A 63 -7.10 1.83 -19.40
CA GLU A 63 -7.13 0.42 -19.78
C GLU A 63 -5.75 -0.10 -20.23
N LYS A 64 -4.95 0.72 -20.93
CA LYS A 64 -3.57 0.36 -21.29
C LYS A 64 -2.76 0.06 -20.04
N TYR A 65 -2.80 0.94 -19.05
CA TYR A 65 -2.03 0.79 -17.82
C TYR A 65 -2.56 -0.35 -16.93
N ALA A 66 -3.87 -0.51 -16.88
CA ALA A 66 -4.50 -1.61 -16.17
C ALA A 66 -4.07 -2.98 -16.72
N ARG A 67 -4.03 -3.13 -18.05
CA ARG A 67 -3.55 -4.38 -18.70
C ARG A 67 -2.09 -4.69 -18.39
N ILE A 68 -1.23 -3.69 -18.25
CA ILE A 68 0.16 -3.89 -17.84
C ILE A 68 0.20 -4.52 -16.44
N MET A 69 -0.49 -3.93 -15.45
CA MET A 69 -0.57 -4.46 -14.08
C MET A 69 -1.16 -5.87 -14.04
N THR A 70 -2.28 -6.09 -14.73
CA THR A 70 -2.93 -7.42 -14.79
C THR A 70 -1.98 -8.48 -15.36
N THR A 71 -1.21 -8.13 -16.39
CA THR A 71 -0.25 -9.05 -17.03
C THR A 71 0.91 -9.38 -16.11
N GLU A 72 1.46 -8.39 -15.39
CA GLU A 72 2.66 -8.56 -14.55
C GLU A 72 2.39 -9.21 -13.20
N MET A 73 1.21 -8.94 -12.59
CA MET A 73 0.96 -9.40 -11.22
C MET A 73 -0.41 -10.04 -10.98
N GLY A 74 -1.21 -10.27 -12.04
CA GLY A 74 -2.44 -11.06 -11.96
C GLY A 74 -3.66 -10.35 -11.37
N LYS A 75 -3.60 -9.05 -11.06
CA LYS A 75 -4.74 -8.26 -10.56
C LYS A 75 -5.91 -8.31 -11.54
N PRO A 76 -7.16 -8.51 -11.07
CA PRO A 76 -8.33 -8.39 -11.93
C PRO A 76 -8.37 -7.05 -12.68
N LEU A 77 -8.64 -7.08 -13.98
CA LEU A 77 -8.57 -5.89 -14.84
C LEU A 77 -9.45 -4.73 -14.34
N SER A 78 -10.65 -5.03 -13.83
CA SER A 78 -11.55 -4.02 -13.26
C SER A 78 -10.93 -3.29 -12.06
N GLU A 79 -10.24 -4.01 -11.18
CA GLU A 79 -9.54 -3.42 -10.03
C GLU A 79 -8.28 -2.64 -10.47
N ALA A 80 -7.59 -3.11 -11.51
CA ALA A 80 -6.46 -2.40 -12.08
C ALA A 80 -6.90 -1.06 -12.72
N VAL A 81 -8.05 -1.01 -13.41
CA VAL A 81 -8.64 0.25 -13.91
C VAL A 81 -8.94 1.20 -12.76
N SER A 82 -9.58 0.71 -11.68
CA SER A 82 -9.90 1.52 -10.49
C SER A 82 -8.64 2.06 -9.81
N GLU A 83 -7.54 1.30 -9.83
CA GLU A 83 -6.25 1.77 -9.30
C GLU A 83 -5.71 2.95 -10.10
N VAL A 84 -5.77 2.91 -11.43
CA VAL A 84 -5.34 4.03 -12.30
C VAL A 84 -6.21 5.26 -12.06
N GLU A 85 -7.54 5.09 -11.97
CA GLU A 85 -8.47 6.18 -11.68
C GLU A 85 -8.19 6.84 -10.32
N LYS A 86 -7.83 6.03 -9.32
CA LYS A 86 -7.43 6.52 -7.99
C LYS A 86 -6.14 7.32 -8.05
N CYS A 87 -5.16 6.93 -8.85
CA CYS A 87 -3.94 7.71 -9.07
C CYS A 87 -4.24 9.08 -9.71
N ALA A 88 -5.15 9.12 -10.68
CA ALA A 88 -5.58 10.37 -11.29
C ALA A 88 -6.33 11.29 -10.30
N TRP A 89 -7.13 10.73 -9.41
CA TRP A 89 -7.77 11.49 -8.33
C TRP A 89 -6.72 12.09 -7.38
N LEU A 90 -5.70 11.34 -7.00
CA LEU A 90 -4.61 11.81 -6.16
C LEU A 90 -3.87 13.01 -6.80
N CYS A 91 -3.60 12.93 -8.11
CA CYS A 91 -2.97 14.04 -8.84
C CYS A 91 -3.80 15.33 -8.75
N ARG A 92 -5.12 15.23 -8.97
CA ARG A 92 -6.05 16.39 -8.83
C ARG A 92 -6.08 16.92 -7.40
N TYR A 93 -6.11 16.03 -6.41
CA TYR A 93 -6.14 16.42 -5.01
C TYR A 93 -4.90 17.24 -4.62
N TYR A 94 -3.69 16.78 -4.92
CA TYR A 94 -2.49 17.53 -4.57
C TYR A 94 -2.30 18.78 -5.42
N ALA A 95 -2.71 18.78 -6.69
CA ALA A 95 -2.69 19.98 -7.51
C ALA A 95 -3.50 21.14 -6.89
N SER A 96 -4.63 20.84 -6.24
CA SER A 96 -5.47 21.83 -5.57
C SER A 96 -5.05 22.15 -4.13
N SER A 97 -4.49 21.19 -3.40
CA SER A 97 -4.33 21.31 -1.94
C SER A 97 -2.89 21.63 -1.50
N ALA A 98 -1.88 21.26 -2.29
CA ALA A 98 -0.47 21.35 -1.89
C ALA A 98 -0.01 22.77 -1.55
N ARG A 99 -0.53 23.79 -2.25
CA ARG A 99 -0.27 25.22 -1.92
C ARG A 99 -0.65 25.54 -0.47
N GLY A 100 -1.81 25.08 -0.03
CA GLY A 100 -2.28 25.28 1.35
C GLY A 100 -1.42 24.53 2.37
N PHE A 101 -1.00 23.31 2.05
CA PHE A 101 -0.20 22.49 2.94
C PHE A 101 1.23 23.02 3.13
N LEU A 102 1.83 23.59 2.08
CA LEU A 102 3.19 24.11 2.07
C LEU A 102 3.26 25.62 2.33
N LYS A 103 2.12 26.25 2.63
CA LYS A 103 2.08 27.69 2.94
C LYS A 103 2.93 27.99 4.19
N LYS A 104 3.79 29.03 4.09
CA LYS A 104 4.55 29.57 5.22
C LYS A 104 3.60 29.88 6.39
N LYS A 105 3.97 29.46 7.60
CA LYS A 105 3.21 29.72 8.83
C LYS A 105 3.89 30.83 9.62
N THR A 106 3.33 32.03 9.62
CA THR A 106 3.81 33.12 10.47
C THR A 106 3.58 32.77 11.95
N ILE A 107 4.61 32.95 12.74
CA ILE A 107 4.57 32.79 14.20
C ILE A 107 4.95 34.17 14.80
N ARG A 108 4.13 34.70 15.68
CA ARG A 108 4.42 35.97 16.35
C ARG A 108 5.43 35.73 17.47
N THR A 109 6.52 36.46 17.41
CA THR A 109 7.60 36.48 18.44
C THR A 109 8.07 37.94 18.60
N GLU A 110 9.16 38.15 19.35
CA GLU A 110 9.79 39.47 19.53
C GLU A 110 10.61 39.90 18.30
N ALA A 111 10.74 39.07 17.27
CA ALA A 111 11.39 39.39 16.02
C ALA A 111 10.57 40.33 15.17
N TYR A 112 11.25 41.12 14.30
CA TYR A 112 10.59 41.84 13.24
C TYR A 112 9.69 40.94 12.41
N LYS A 113 10.17 39.74 12.09
CA LYS A 113 9.41 38.71 11.37
C LYS A 113 9.91 37.32 11.71
N SER A 114 8.98 36.42 12.04
CA SER A 114 9.32 35.00 12.21
C SER A 114 8.25 34.11 11.58
N PHE A 115 8.69 33.00 10.97
CA PHE A 115 7.81 32.06 10.30
C PHE A 115 8.47 30.68 10.14
N VAL A 116 7.62 29.71 9.90
CA VAL A 116 8.02 28.36 9.46
C VAL A 116 7.82 28.25 7.95
N SER A 117 8.86 27.80 7.24
CA SER A 117 8.77 27.42 5.82
C SER A 117 9.01 25.92 5.65
N TYR A 118 8.52 25.38 4.54
CA TYR A 118 8.61 23.96 4.19
C TYR A 118 9.44 23.84 2.91
N GLU A 119 10.69 23.41 3.05
CA GLU A 119 11.67 23.35 1.95
C GLU A 119 11.91 21.88 1.53
N PRO A 120 12.00 21.55 0.23
CA PRO A 120 12.25 20.19 -0.21
C PRO A 120 13.60 19.67 0.29
N LEU A 121 13.66 18.38 0.63
CA LEU A 121 14.90 17.74 1.10
C LEU A 121 15.89 17.47 -0.04
N GLY A 122 15.42 17.13 -1.24
CA GLY A 122 16.25 16.77 -2.37
C GLY A 122 15.82 15.54 -3.12
N VAL A 123 16.74 14.61 -3.37
CA VAL A 123 16.43 13.35 -4.02
C VAL A 123 15.92 12.33 -3.02
N ILE A 124 14.73 11.76 -3.26
CA ILE A 124 14.11 10.77 -2.40
C ILE A 124 14.07 9.43 -3.12
N LEU A 125 14.56 8.37 -2.47
CA LEU A 125 14.45 7.00 -2.97
C LEU A 125 13.14 6.39 -2.52
N ALA A 126 12.40 5.78 -3.45
CA ALA A 126 11.24 4.95 -3.19
C ALA A 126 11.53 3.49 -3.52
N VAL A 127 11.30 2.59 -2.56
CA VAL A 127 11.35 1.13 -2.73
C VAL A 127 9.92 0.62 -2.62
N MET A 128 9.32 0.21 -3.76
CA MET A 128 7.88 -0.03 -3.86
C MET A 128 7.55 -1.47 -4.21
N PRO A 129 6.44 -2.03 -3.66
CA PRO A 129 6.02 -3.40 -3.85
C PRO A 129 5.17 -3.58 -5.11
N TRP A 130 4.84 -4.81 -5.42
CA TRP A 130 4.14 -5.24 -6.62
C TRP A 130 2.60 -5.25 -6.52
N ASN A 131 2.01 -5.16 -5.32
CA ASN A 131 0.58 -5.44 -5.12
C ASN A 131 -0.37 -4.32 -5.59
N TYR A 132 0.07 -3.07 -5.53
CA TYR A 132 -0.58 -1.92 -6.15
C TYR A 132 0.47 -1.12 -6.92
N PRO A 133 0.87 -1.58 -8.12
CA PRO A 133 2.07 -1.08 -8.81
C PRO A 133 2.03 0.41 -9.14
N PHE A 134 0.84 0.95 -9.41
CA PHE A 134 0.65 2.38 -9.66
C PHE A 134 0.38 3.14 -8.37
N TRP A 135 -0.60 2.69 -7.57
CA TRP A 135 -1.03 3.42 -6.38
C TRP A 135 0.09 3.67 -5.38
N GLN A 136 0.90 2.64 -5.08
CA GLN A 136 2.02 2.77 -4.14
C GLN A 136 3.05 3.81 -4.60
N VAL A 137 3.33 3.85 -5.90
CA VAL A 137 4.28 4.82 -6.47
C VAL A 137 3.67 6.22 -6.51
N PHE A 138 2.44 6.37 -7.00
CA PHE A 138 1.78 7.68 -7.08
C PHE A 138 1.56 8.30 -5.71
N ARG A 139 1.18 7.50 -4.70
CA ARG A 139 0.98 7.91 -3.32
C ARG A 139 2.22 8.59 -2.72
N PHE A 140 3.39 8.13 -3.10
CA PHE A 140 4.67 8.74 -2.78
C PHE A 140 5.05 9.87 -3.75
N ALA A 141 5.06 9.61 -5.06
CA ALA A 141 5.67 10.47 -6.06
C ALA A 141 4.97 11.82 -6.20
N VAL A 142 3.62 11.82 -6.21
CA VAL A 142 2.86 13.07 -6.41
C VAL A 142 3.13 14.10 -5.31
N PRO A 143 2.97 13.81 -4.01
CA PRO A 143 3.29 14.76 -2.96
C PRO A 143 4.78 15.13 -2.92
N THR A 144 5.68 14.19 -3.21
CA THR A 144 7.13 14.40 -3.24
C THR A 144 7.54 15.41 -4.32
N LEU A 145 7.02 15.25 -5.54
CA LEU A 145 7.25 16.17 -6.66
C LEU A 145 6.56 17.52 -6.43
N MET A 146 5.35 17.54 -5.86
CA MET A 146 4.65 18.77 -5.48
C MET A 146 5.41 19.56 -4.42
N ALA A 147 6.08 18.89 -3.48
CA ALA A 147 6.93 19.54 -2.48
C ALA A 147 8.22 20.13 -3.07
N GLY A 148 8.59 19.78 -4.31
CA GLY A 148 9.79 20.27 -4.99
C GLY A 148 10.98 19.31 -4.94
N ASN A 149 10.79 18.06 -4.49
CA ASN A 149 11.82 17.03 -4.50
C ASN A 149 11.94 16.35 -5.87
N ALA A 150 13.03 15.62 -6.09
CA ALA A 150 13.16 14.61 -7.12
C ALA A 150 12.92 13.22 -6.55
N ALA A 151 12.50 12.28 -7.40
CA ALA A 151 12.13 10.93 -7.00
C ALA A 151 12.85 9.85 -7.81
N LEU A 152 13.50 8.92 -7.11
CA LEU A 152 14.07 7.71 -7.69
C LEU A 152 13.20 6.52 -7.29
N LEU A 153 12.79 5.70 -8.24
CA LEU A 153 11.96 4.52 -8.00
C LEU A 153 12.75 3.23 -8.20
N LYS A 154 12.89 2.44 -7.13
CA LYS A 154 13.18 1.01 -7.22
C LYS A 154 11.89 0.24 -7.02
N HIS A 155 11.27 -0.22 -8.07
CA HIS A 155 10.06 -1.02 -8.00
C HIS A 155 10.36 -2.52 -7.75
N ALA A 156 9.34 -3.30 -7.37
CA ALA A 156 9.46 -4.75 -7.30
C ALA A 156 9.85 -5.34 -8.66
N SER A 157 10.69 -6.39 -8.63
CA SER A 157 11.29 -6.96 -9.84
C SER A 157 10.30 -7.62 -10.78
N ASN A 158 9.10 -7.97 -10.30
CA ASN A 158 8.06 -8.58 -11.12
C ASN A 158 7.11 -7.59 -11.80
N VAL A 159 7.30 -6.25 -11.63
CA VAL A 159 6.44 -5.21 -12.24
C VAL A 159 7.24 -4.08 -12.91
N PRO A 160 8.29 -4.37 -13.68
CA PRO A 160 9.13 -3.33 -14.32
C PRO A 160 8.42 -2.59 -15.44
N ALA A 161 7.47 -3.19 -16.17
CA ALA A 161 6.72 -2.48 -17.19
C ALA A 161 5.79 -1.43 -16.57
N SER A 162 5.19 -1.73 -15.42
CA SER A 162 4.45 -0.74 -14.61
C SER A 162 5.36 0.42 -14.18
N ALA A 163 6.56 0.13 -13.69
CA ALA A 163 7.53 1.15 -13.28
C ALA A 163 7.94 2.08 -14.43
N LEU A 164 8.23 1.52 -15.59
CA LEU A 164 8.60 2.29 -16.80
C LEU A 164 7.41 3.09 -17.33
N ALA A 165 6.20 2.51 -17.32
CA ALA A 165 4.98 3.23 -17.73
C ALA A 165 4.72 4.46 -16.84
N ILE A 166 4.96 4.37 -15.53
CA ILE A 166 4.84 5.51 -14.61
C ILE A 166 5.85 6.62 -14.97
N GLN A 167 7.10 6.28 -15.23
CA GLN A 167 8.09 7.25 -15.67
C GLN A 167 7.66 7.94 -16.98
N GLU A 168 7.21 7.15 -17.97
CA GLU A 168 6.70 7.65 -19.24
C GLU A 168 5.52 8.62 -19.06
N ILE A 169 4.62 8.36 -18.12
CA ILE A 169 3.48 9.23 -17.82
C ILE A 169 3.95 10.60 -17.32
N PHE A 170 4.90 10.65 -16.38
CA PHE A 170 5.44 11.89 -15.86
C PHE A 170 6.16 12.69 -16.97
N GLU A 171 6.99 12.03 -17.77
CA GLU A 171 7.71 12.67 -18.89
C GLU A 171 6.73 13.19 -19.95
N LYS A 172 5.71 12.44 -20.34
CA LYS A 172 4.64 12.87 -21.26
C LYS A 172 3.82 14.05 -20.75
N ALA A 173 3.67 14.18 -19.44
CA ALA A 173 3.01 15.33 -18.83
C ALA A 173 3.88 16.60 -18.89
N GLY A 174 5.16 16.47 -19.20
CA GLY A 174 6.14 17.57 -19.32
C GLY A 174 7.04 17.73 -18.10
N LEU A 175 7.14 16.73 -17.22
CA LEU A 175 8.19 16.72 -16.21
C LEU A 175 9.57 16.53 -16.87
N PRO A 176 10.62 17.23 -16.40
CA PRO A 176 11.99 17.03 -16.89
C PRO A 176 12.41 15.55 -16.77
N SER A 177 12.91 14.97 -17.86
CA SER A 177 13.38 13.58 -17.85
C SER A 177 14.51 13.39 -16.85
N GLY A 178 14.34 12.47 -15.91
CA GLY A 178 15.25 12.23 -14.79
C GLY A 178 14.82 12.82 -13.46
N LEU A 179 13.85 13.74 -13.40
CA LEU A 179 13.29 14.26 -12.15
C LEU A 179 12.50 13.16 -11.39
N PHE A 180 11.74 12.34 -12.12
CA PHE A 180 11.24 11.04 -11.66
C PHE A 180 11.94 9.97 -12.51
N LYS A 181 12.73 9.11 -11.86
CA LYS A 181 13.53 8.10 -12.56
C LYS A 181 13.34 6.71 -12.00
N THR A 182 12.93 5.77 -12.85
CA THR A 182 12.91 4.34 -12.54
C THR A 182 14.31 3.75 -12.63
N LEU A 183 14.74 3.10 -11.56
CA LEU A 183 15.98 2.34 -11.48
C LEU A 183 15.64 0.85 -11.61
N LEU A 184 15.95 0.25 -12.76
CA LEU A 184 15.83 -1.18 -12.98
C LEU A 184 17.00 -1.90 -12.32
N VAL A 185 16.86 -2.16 -11.02
CA VAL A 185 17.90 -2.78 -10.19
C VAL A 185 17.32 -3.82 -9.26
N SER A 186 18.13 -4.79 -8.86
CA SER A 186 17.78 -5.75 -7.80
C SER A 186 17.84 -5.09 -6.41
N SER A 187 17.34 -5.80 -5.39
CA SER A 187 17.41 -5.35 -3.99
C SER A 187 18.85 -5.12 -3.50
N LYS A 188 19.83 -5.80 -4.09
CA LYS A 188 21.26 -5.68 -3.73
C LYS A 188 21.80 -4.25 -3.91
N ALA A 189 21.27 -3.49 -4.88
CA ALA A 189 21.71 -2.11 -5.13
C ALA A 189 21.14 -1.09 -4.16
N VAL A 190 20.05 -1.39 -3.43
CA VAL A 190 19.34 -0.43 -2.58
C VAL A 190 20.25 0.21 -1.54
N ASN A 191 21.05 -0.59 -0.84
CA ASN A 191 21.97 -0.09 0.17
C ASN A 191 22.99 0.92 -0.38
N SER A 192 23.54 0.67 -1.58
CA SER A 192 24.50 1.60 -2.20
C SER A 192 23.84 2.91 -2.63
N ILE A 193 22.58 2.87 -3.07
CA ILE A 193 21.79 4.05 -3.41
C ILE A 193 21.50 4.88 -2.16
N ILE A 194 21.06 4.24 -1.06
CA ILE A 194 20.81 4.93 0.22
C ILE A 194 22.09 5.62 0.74
N LYS A 195 23.25 4.99 0.61
CA LYS A 195 24.53 5.54 1.06
C LYS A 195 24.95 6.80 0.29
N ASN A 196 24.47 7.00 -0.93
CA ASN A 196 24.86 8.14 -1.75
C ASN A 196 24.44 9.46 -1.07
N PRO A 197 25.37 10.45 -0.87
CA PRO A 197 25.09 11.69 -0.16
C PRO A 197 24.02 12.57 -0.82
N LYS A 198 23.79 12.44 -2.13
CA LYS A 198 22.74 13.18 -2.84
C LYS A 198 21.33 12.63 -2.58
N VAL A 199 21.19 11.37 -2.13
CA VAL A 199 19.92 10.80 -1.71
C VAL A 199 19.65 11.20 -0.26
N GLN A 200 18.60 11.97 -0.01
CA GLN A 200 18.35 12.62 1.29
C GLN A 200 17.42 11.83 2.20
N ALA A 201 16.53 11.05 1.64
CA ALA A 201 15.58 10.22 2.40
C ALA A 201 15.17 8.99 1.58
N VAL A 202 14.52 8.05 2.26
CA VAL A 202 13.98 6.86 1.60
C VAL A 202 12.59 6.52 2.13
N THR A 203 11.69 6.13 1.23
CA THR A 203 10.43 5.50 1.60
C THR A 203 10.44 4.05 1.13
N LEU A 204 9.84 3.17 1.94
CA LEU A 204 9.62 1.79 1.56
C LEU A 204 8.20 1.38 1.90
N THR A 205 7.51 0.82 0.91
CA THR A 205 6.33 -0.02 1.15
C THR A 205 6.70 -1.47 0.86
N GLY A 206 6.45 -2.39 1.79
CA GLY A 206 6.82 -3.79 1.61
C GLY A 206 6.74 -4.65 2.86
N SER A 207 7.57 -5.70 2.91
CA SER A 207 7.62 -6.61 4.06
C SER A 207 8.43 -6.04 5.24
N GLY A 208 8.14 -6.50 6.46
CA GLY A 208 8.88 -6.11 7.67
C GLY A 208 10.40 -6.28 7.54
N PRO A 209 10.92 -7.44 7.09
CA PRO A 209 12.37 -7.62 6.90
C PRO A 209 12.99 -6.62 5.91
N ALA A 210 12.29 -6.30 4.81
CA ALA A 210 12.77 -5.29 3.85
C ALA A 210 12.78 -3.88 4.48
N GLY A 211 11.75 -3.53 5.23
CA GLY A 211 11.66 -2.26 5.97
C GLY A 211 12.78 -2.11 6.98
N SER A 212 13.03 -3.13 7.78
CA SER A 212 14.11 -3.17 8.77
C SER A 212 15.48 -2.97 8.12
N ALA A 213 15.77 -3.67 7.01
CA ALA A 213 17.04 -3.55 6.30
C ALA A 213 17.27 -2.14 5.71
N VAL A 214 16.22 -1.54 5.14
CA VAL A 214 16.28 -0.16 4.60
C VAL A 214 16.45 0.84 5.73
N ALA A 215 15.68 0.73 6.81
CA ALA A 215 15.76 1.63 7.97
C ALA A 215 17.13 1.57 8.65
N ALA A 216 17.70 0.37 8.82
CA ALA A 216 19.03 0.19 9.39
C ALA A 216 20.10 0.91 8.54
N THR A 217 20.03 0.76 7.21
CA THR A 217 20.98 1.45 6.31
C THR A 217 20.77 2.97 6.35
N ALA A 218 19.53 3.44 6.29
CA ALA A 218 19.20 4.86 6.33
C ALA A 218 19.62 5.49 7.67
N GLY A 219 19.30 4.84 8.79
CA GLY A 219 19.67 5.30 10.13
C GLY A 219 21.18 5.42 10.33
N LYS A 220 21.97 4.47 9.83
CA LYS A 220 23.44 4.54 9.84
C LYS A 220 23.97 5.79 9.10
N HIS A 221 23.22 6.32 8.15
CA HIS A 221 23.58 7.51 7.36
C HIS A 221 22.75 8.75 7.71
N ILE A 222 22.02 8.72 8.84
CA ILE A 222 21.17 9.80 9.36
C ILE A 222 20.16 10.32 8.31
N LYS A 223 19.54 9.40 7.56
CA LYS A 223 18.54 9.73 6.53
C LYS A 223 17.15 9.39 7.02
N LYS A 224 16.21 10.32 6.79
CA LYS A 224 14.80 10.12 7.12
C LYS A 224 14.22 8.93 6.37
N THR A 225 13.33 8.18 7.05
CA THR A 225 12.59 7.06 6.47
C THR A 225 11.09 7.21 6.71
N VAL A 226 10.29 6.74 5.73
CA VAL A 226 8.88 6.45 5.89
C VAL A 226 8.70 4.97 5.54
N LEU A 227 8.08 4.21 6.43
CA LEU A 227 7.90 2.76 6.28
C LEU A 227 6.42 2.41 6.33
N GLU A 228 5.93 1.81 5.25
CA GLU A 228 4.60 1.23 5.12
C GLU A 228 4.75 -0.29 4.95
N LEU A 229 4.48 -1.04 6.01
CA LEU A 229 4.80 -2.48 6.05
C LEU A 229 3.52 -3.33 6.09
N GLY A 230 3.67 -4.61 6.45
CA GLY A 230 2.57 -5.55 6.52
C GLY A 230 1.51 -5.18 7.56
N GLY A 231 0.37 -5.84 7.46
CA GLY A 231 -0.74 -5.68 8.39
C GLY A 231 -1.57 -6.95 8.51
N SER A 232 -2.05 -7.25 9.71
CA SER A 232 -3.03 -8.30 9.98
C SER A 232 -4.30 -7.69 10.56
N ASP A 233 -4.92 -6.82 9.73
CA ASP A 233 -6.07 -6.00 10.13
C ASP A 233 -7.20 -6.83 10.72
N ALA A 234 -7.67 -6.40 11.90
CA ALA A 234 -8.77 -7.03 12.61
C ALA A 234 -10.06 -6.23 12.39
N TYR A 235 -11.12 -6.92 11.96
CA TYR A 235 -12.47 -6.38 11.87
C TYR A 235 -13.31 -6.98 12.99
N VAL A 236 -13.77 -6.12 13.90
CA VAL A 236 -14.57 -6.49 15.09
C VAL A 236 -16.05 -6.37 14.74
N ILE A 237 -16.79 -7.46 14.90
CA ILE A 237 -18.23 -7.52 14.64
C ILE A 237 -18.96 -7.71 15.97
N LEU A 238 -19.59 -6.63 16.47
CA LEU A 238 -20.33 -6.63 17.73
C LEU A 238 -21.73 -7.21 17.57
N GLU A 239 -22.37 -7.58 18.69
CA GLU A 239 -23.67 -8.28 18.67
C GLU A 239 -24.82 -7.49 18.04
N ASP A 240 -24.74 -6.14 18.10
CA ASP A 240 -25.74 -5.23 17.56
C ASP A 240 -25.47 -4.81 16.08
N ALA A 241 -24.42 -5.35 15.46
CA ALA A 241 -24.05 -5.01 14.07
C ALA A 241 -25.12 -5.40 13.05
N ASP A 242 -25.24 -4.63 11.97
CA ASP A 242 -25.94 -5.10 10.78
C ASP A 242 -25.10 -6.16 10.07
N LEU A 243 -25.49 -7.43 10.23
CA LEU A 243 -24.72 -8.56 9.73
C LEU A 243 -24.69 -8.67 8.20
N ASN A 244 -25.65 -8.06 7.48
CA ASN A 244 -25.64 -8.07 6.03
C ASN A 244 -24.57 -7.10 5.54
N GLU A 245 -24.58 -5.87 6.03
CA GLU A 245 -23.59 -4.85 5.65
C GLU A 245 -22.19 -5.21 6.18
N ALA A 246 -22.07 -5.71 7.39
CA ALA A 246 -20.80 -6.20 7.94
C ALA A 246 -20.20 -7.31 7.07
N ALA A 247 -20.97 -8.34 6.70
CA ALA A 247 -20.47 -9.44 5.87
C ALA A 247 -20.05 -8.96 4.47
N LYS A 248 -20.81 -8.04 3.84
CA LYS A 248 -20.45 -7.45 2.56
C LYS A 248 -19.11 -6.67 2.63
N ALA A 249 -18.98 -5.77 3.62
CA ALA A 249 -17.77 -4.98 3.82
C ALA A 249 -16.56 -5.87 4.12
N CYS A 250 -16.72 -6.88 4.96
CA CYS A 250 -15.68 -7.84 5.32
C CYS A 250 -15.20 -8.65 4.10
N VAL A 251 -16.12 -9.19 3.29
CA VAL A 251 -15.78 -9.92 2.07
C VAL A 251 -15.14 -9.02 1.04
N THR A 252 -15.66 -7.80 0.84
CA THR A 252 -15.05 -6.81 -0.06
C THR A 252 -13.61 -6.54 0.35
N SER A 253 -13.36 -6.22 1.61
CA SER A 253 -12.01 -5.96 2.12
C SER A 253 -11.08 -7.16 1.91
N ARG A 254 -11.54 -8.37 2.22
CA ARG A 254 -10.68 -9.57 2.10
C ARG A 254 -10.34 -9.90 0.66
N MET A 255 -11.25 -9.64 -0.27
CA MET A 255 -11.12 -10.09 -1.64
C MET A 255 -10.46 -9.08 -2.57
N LEU A 256 -10.31 -7.80 -2.16
CA LEU A 256 -9.58 -6.78 -2.93
C LEU A 256 -8.20 -7.30 -3.35
N ASN A 257 -7.89 -7.16 -4.64
CA ASN A 257 -6.63 -7.61 -5.24
C ASN A 257 -6.32 -9.10 -4.97
N SER A 258 -7.35 -9.95 -5.03
CA SER A 258 -7.24 -11.36 -4.66
C SER A 258 -6.69 -11.56 -3.23
N GLY A 259 -7.00 -10.64 -2.32
CA GLY A 259 -6.53 -10.64 -0.94
C GLY A 259 -5.10 -10.14 -0.73
N GLN A 260 -4.42 -9.70 -1.78
CA GLN A 260 -3.02 -9.22 -1.73
C GLN A 260 -2.97 -7.72 -1.40
N SER A 261 -3.53 -7.35 -0.25
CA SER A 261 -3.58 -5.97 0.24
C SER A 261 -3.15 -5.91 1.71
N CYS A 262 -2.24 -4.96 2.02
CA CYS A 262 -1.80 -4.74 3.40
C CYS A 262 -2.97 -4.38 4.32
N ILE A 263 -3.92 -3.55 3.85
CA ILE A 263 -5.15 -3.16 4.55
C ILE A 263 -6.34 -4.08 4.28
N GLY A 264 -6.15 -5.18 3.55
CA GLY A 264 -7.20 -6.19 3.42
C GLY A 264 -7.43 -6.90 4.76
N ALA A 265 -8.65 -6.90 5.29
CA ALA A 265 -8.96 -7.56 6.56
C ALA A 265 -8.52 -9.03 6.55
N LYS A 266 -7.74 -9.46 7.54
CA LYS A 266 -7.27 -10.84 7.67
C LYS A 266 -8.01 -11.56 8.79
N ARG A 267 -8.26 -10.86 9.92
CA ARG A 267 -8.88 -11.42 11.14
C ARG A 267 -10.26 -10.81 11.33
N PHE A 268 -11.29 -11.65 11.35
CA PHE A 268 -12.68 -11.27 11.62
C PHE A 268 -13.03 -11.76 13.00
N VAL A 269 -13.07 -10.84 13.96
CA VAL A 269 -13.30 -11.11 15.38
C VAL A 269 -14.79 -10.92 15.67
N VAL A 270 -15.50 -12.01 15.91
CA VAL A 270 -16.96 -12.05 15.95
C VAL A 270 -17.44 -12.49 17.33
N VAL A 271 -18.31 -11.69 17.95
CA VAL A 271 -18.93 -12.01 19.23
C VAL A 271 -19.79 -13.28 19.10
N GLU A 272 -19.68 -14.19 20.07
CA GLU A 272 -20.27 -15.54 20.04
C GLU A 272 -21.76 -15.56 19.70
N LYS A 273 -22.53 -14.65 20.26
CA LYS A 273 -24.00 -14.56 20.08
C LYS A 273 -24.42 -14.47 18.60
N ILE A 274 -23.60 -13.89 17.75
CA ILE A 274 -23.89 -13.66 16.33
C ILE A 274 -22.99 -14.48 15.40
N TYR A 275 -22.06 -15.25 15.94
CA TYR A 275 -20.98 -15.92 15.21
C TYR A 275 -21.51 -16.81 14.08
N ASP A 276 -22.43 -17.72 14.36
CA ASP A 276 -22.92 -18.67 13.35
C ASP A 276 -23.70 -17.96 12.23
N THR A 277 -24.49 -16.95 12.59
CA THR A 277 -25.24 -16.14 11.62
C THR A 277 -24.28 -15.35 10.71
N PHE A 278 -23.26 -14.71 11.29
CA PHE A 278 -22.24 -13.98 10.52
C PHE A 278 -21.46 -14.94 9.61
N LEU A 279 -20.96 -16.06 10.13
CA LEU A 279 -20.21 -17.05 9.36
C LEU A 279 -21.01 -17.59 8.18
N LYS A 280 -22.31 -17.88 8.37
CA LYS A 280 -23.22 -18.33 7.30
C LYS A 280 -23.31 -17.29 6.18
N LYS A 281 -23.54 -16.00 6.51
CA LYS A 281 -23.63 -14.90 5.56
C LYS A 281 -22.29 -14.65 4.84
N PHE A 282 -21.21 -14.58 5.60
CA PHE A 282 -19.85 -14.38 5.08
C PHE A 282 -19.45 -15.50 4.09
N LYS A 283 -19.67 -16.75 4.49
CA LYS A 283 -19.38 -17.92 3.64
C LYS A 283 -20.22 -17.93 2.36
N ALA A 284 -21.48 -17.54 2.44
CA ALA A 284 -22.35 -17.44 1.25
C ALA A 284 -21.78 -16.42 0.25
N LEU A 285 -21.37 -15.22 0.71
CA LEU A 285 -20.77 -14.19 -0.14
C LEU A 285 -19.38 -14.60 -0.68
N MET A 286 -18.54 -15.24 0.14
CA MET A 286 -17.24 -15.74 -0.33
C MET A 286 -17.37 -16.77 -1.46
N LYS A 287 -18.38 -17.64 -1.40
CA LYS A 287 -18.66 -18.64 -2.44
C LYS A 287 -19.05 -18.03 -3.80
N THR A 288 -19.59 -16.81 -3.84
CA THR A 288 -19.96 -16.16 -5.09
C THR A 288 -18.77 -15.64 -5.88
N LYS A 289 -17.58 -15.55 -5.24
CA LYS A 289 -16.38 -14.98 -5.85
C LYS A 289 -15.80 -15.91 -6.90
N LYS A 290 -15.74 -15.41 -8.13
CA LYS A 290 -15.32 -16.15 -9.32
C LYS A 290 -13.81 -16.04 -9.52
N MET A 291 -13.12 -17.16 -9.40
CA MET A 291 -11.69 -17.27 -9.71
C MET A 291 -11.48 -17.59 -11.19
N GLY A 292 -10.66 -16.80 -11.88
CA GLY A 292 -10.50 -16.99 -13.33
C GLY A 292 -9.43 -16.14 -13.99
N ASP A 293 -9.53 -16.01 -15.32
CA ASP A 293 -8.68 -15.15 -16.14
C ASP A 293 -8.78 -13.70 -15.68
N PRO A 294 -7.71 -13.08 -15.20
CA PRO A 294 -7.75 -11.73 -14.64
C PRO A 294 -8.07 -10.66 -15.70
N MET A 295 -7.93 -10.96 -16.99
CA MET A 295 -8.31 -10.07 -18.08
C MET A 295 -9.83 -9.99 -18.32
N LYS A 296 -10.61 -10.92 -17.77
CA LYS A 296 -12.06 -10.93 -17.90
C LYS A 296 -12.71 -10.06 -16.83
N LYS A 297 -13.63 -9.19 -17.24
CA LYS A 297 -14.37 -8.29 -16.33
C LYS A 297 -15.22 -9.03 -15.27
N THR A 298 -15.52 -10.32 -15.52
CA THR A 298 -16.32 -11.17 -14.62
C THR A 298 -15.48 -11.92 -13.58
N THR A 299 -14.16 -11.70 -13.54
CA THR A 299 -13.26 -12.33 -12.58
C THR A 299 -13.15 -11.49 -11.33
N ASP A 300 -13.47 -12.09 -10.18
CA ASP A 300 -13.25 -11.49 -8.85
C ASP A 300 -11.88 -11.83 -8.27
N ILE A 301 -11.36 -13.04 -8.55
CA ILE A 301 -10.10 -13.54 -8.01
C ILE A 301 -9.19 -13.92 -9.18
N GLY A 302 -8.13 -13.13 -9.38
CA GLY A 302 -7.03 -13.46 -10.27
C GLY A 302 -6.04 -14.44 -9.61
N PRO A 303 -4.95 -14.80 -10.30
CA PRO A 303 -3.84 -15.51 -9.68
C PRO A 303 -3.14 -14.62 -8.65
N MET A 304 -2.45 -15.22 -7.71
CA MET A 304 -1.46 -14.52 -6.89
C MET A 304 -0.30 -14.06 -7.78
N ALA A 305 0.37 -13.00 -7.37
CA ALA A 305 1.35 -12.32 -8.22
C ALA A 305 2.60 -13.18 -8.55
N ARG A 306 2.89 -14.19 -7.75
CA ARG A 306 4.00 -15.13 -7.96
C ARG A 306 3.66 -16.49 -7.37
N PHE A 307 4.31 -17.53 -7.90
CA PHE A 307 4.12 -18.91 -7.42
C PHE A 307 4.66 -19.11 -6.01
N ASP A 308 5.83 -18.55 -5.69
CA ASP A 308 6.42 -18.64 -4.35
C ASP A 308 5.53 -18.03 -3.27
N LEU A 309 4.86 -16.91 -3.55
CA LEU A 309 3.91 -16.29 -2.64
C LEU A 309 2.65 -17.15 -2.43
N ARG A 310 2.21 -17.88 -3.45
CA ARG A 310 1.12 -18.85 -3.33
C ARG A 310 1.51 -20.01 -2.41
N GLU A 311 2.71 -20.53 -2.58
CA GLU A 311 3.22 -21.64 -1.74
C GLU A 311 3.39 -21.19 -0.29
N GLU A 312 3.94 -19.98 -0.06
CA GLU A 312 4.06 -19.41 1.28
C GLU A 312 2.71 -19.26 1.97
N LEU A 313 1.71 -18.72 1.27
CA LEU A 313 0.35 -18.61 1.79
C LEU A 313 -0.24 -20.00 2.10
N HIS A 314 -0.04 -20.97 1.21
CA HIS A 314 -0.56 -22.33 1.42
C HIS A 314 0.07 -22.99 2.64
N GLU A 315 1.38 -22.84 2.81
CA GLU A 315 2.10 -23.33 3.99
C GLU A 315 1.55 -22.71 5.29
N GLN A 316 1.26 -21.39 5.30
CA GLN A 316 0.63 -20.73 6.45
C GLN A 316 -0.75 -21.29 6.76
N VAL A 317 -1.56 -21.61 5.73
CA VAL A 317 -2.88 -22.24 5.88
C VAL A 317 -2.74 -23.66 6.43
N GLU A 318 -1.86 -24.48 5.86
CA GLU A 318 -1.64 -25.86 6.33
C GLU A 318 -1.12 -25.92 7.76
N LYS A 319 -0.14 -25.08 8.12
CA LYS A 319 0.37 -24.98 9.49
C LYS A 319 -0.73 -24.55 10.49
N SER A 320 -1.64 -23.68 10.07
CA SER A 320 -2.79 -23.30 10.90
C SER A 320 -3.76 -24.46 11.09
N ILE A 321 -4.03 -25.24 10.04
CA ILE A 321 -4.89 -26.44 10.11
C ILE A 321 -4.26 -27.51 10.99
N GLN A 322 -2.96 -27.77 10.86
CA GLN A 322 -2.22 -28.71 11.72
C GLN A 322 -2.29 -28.34 13.21
N LYS A 323 -2.38 -27.03 13.51
CA LYS A 323 -2.54 -26.51 14.87
C LYS A 323 -4.00 -26.46 15.35
N GLY A 324 -4.96 -26.95 14.55
CA GLY A 324 -6.37 -27.11 14.95
C GLY A 324 -7.37 -26.13 14.30
N ALA A 325 -6.92 -25.22 13.40
CA ALA A 325 -7.84 -24.48 12.56
C ALA A 325 -8.57 -25.40 11.58
N LYS A 326 -9.78 -25.01 11.15
CA LYS A 326 -10.57 -25.79 10.20
C LYS A 326 -10.90 -24.93 8.98
N ALA A 327 -10.55 -25.41 7.78
CA ALA A 327 -11.00 -24.81 6.54
C ALA A 327 -12.45 -25.21 6.26
N VAL A 328 -13.37 -24.24 6.27
CA VAL A 328 -14.80 -24.43 5.98
C VAL A 328 -15.16 -24.02 4.56
N LEU A 329 -14.20 -23.40 3.85
CA LEU A 329 -14.22 -23.09 2.43
C LEU A 329 -12.77 -23.04 1.91
N GLY A 330 -12.49 -23.54 0.70
CA GLY A 330 -11.18 -23.48 0.07
C GLY A 330 -10.08 -24.23 0.82
N GLY A 331 -8.91 -23.61 0.98
CA GLY A 331 -7.78 -24.15 1.76
C GLY A 331 -6.84 -25.09 1.00
N LYS A 332 -7.04 -25.31 -0.31
CA LYS A 332 -6.20 -26.19 -1.14
C LYS A 332 -5.84 -25.52 -2.46
N ILE A 333 -4.62 -25.71 -2.91
CA ILE A 333 -4.19 -25.27 -4.24
C ILE A 333 -4.97 -26.05 -5.30
N PRO A 334 -5.57 -25.38 -6.31
CA PRO A 334 -6.32 -26.06 -7.37
C PRO A 334 -5.40 -26.88 -8.28
N GLY A 335 -5.54 -28.20 -8.30
CA GLY A 335 -4.70 -29.11 -9.10
C GLY A 335 -4.88 -29.00 -10.63
N ASN A 336 -6.00 -28.41 -11.09
CA ASN A 336 -6.37 -28.33 -12.51
C ASN A 336 -6.04 -26.97 -13.15
N ARG A 337 -5.28 -26.10 -12.51
CA ARG A 337 -4.94 -24.75 -13.02
C ARG A 337 -3.45 -24.53 -13.13
N LYS A 338 -2.98 -24.03 -14.27
CA LYS A 338 -1.56 -23.76 -14.54
C LYS A 338 -1.00 -22.50 -13.87
N GLY A 339 -1.83 -21.53 -13.48
CA GLY A 339 -1.40 -20.27 -12.89
C GLY A 339 -1.21 -20.34 -11.36
N ALA A 340 -0.72 -19.24 -10.79
CA ALA A 340 -0.51 -19.10 -9.34
C ALA A 340 -1.84 -18.88 -8.57
N PHE A 341 -2.86 -19.65 -8.85
CA PHE A 341 -4.19 -19.50 -8.28
C PHE A 341 -4.28 -20.01 -6.85
N TYR A 342 -5.02 -19.28 -6.01
CA TYR A 342 -5.45 -19.70 -4.70
C TYR A 342 -6.94 -19.35 -4.48
N PRO A 343 -7.78 -20.28 -3.99
CA PRO A 343 -9.22 -20.07 -3.89
C PRO A 343 -9.58 -19.20 -2.69
N ALA A 344 -10.78 -18.57 -2.76
CA ALA A 344 -11.40 -17.97 -1.58
C ALA A 344 -11.44 -19.00 -0.44
N THR A 345 -10.80 -18.68 0.69
CA THR A 345 -10.61 -19.60 1.81
C THR A 345 -11.11 -18.98 3.11
N ILE A 346 -11.77 -19.79 3.93
CA ILE A 346 -12.23 -19.41 5.28
C ILE A 346 -11.68 -20.42 6.28
N LEU A 347 -10.92 -19.92 7.26
CA LEU A 347 -10.44 -20.66 8.42
C LEU A 347 -11.26 -20.27 9.65
N VAL A 348 -11.73 -21.28 10.38
CA VAL A 348 -12.39 -21.15 11.70
C VAL A 348 -11.57 -21.85 12.78
N ASN A 349 -11.93 -21.68 14.05
CA ASN A 349 -11.16 -22.18 15.21
C ASN A 349 -9.71 -21.64 15.23
N VAL A 350 -9.50 -20.44 14.70
CA VAL A 350 -8.20 -19.80 14.69
C VAL A 350 -7.87 -19.28 16.08
N LYS A 351 -6.67 -19.60 16.58
CA LYS A 351 -6.18 -19.24 17.92
C LYS A 351 -4.77 -18.68 17.84
N LYS A 352 -4.36 -17.96 18.88
CA LYS A 352 -2.99 -17.46 19.05
C LYS A 352 -1.98 -18.60 18.92
N GLY A 353 -0.83 -18.35 18.30
CA GLY A 353 0.18 -19.34 17.96
C GLY A 353 -0.01 -19.99 16.59
N MET A 354 -1.11 -19.72 15.88
CA MET A 354 -1.33 -20.13 14.50
C MET A 354 -0.91 -19.04 13.53
N PRO A 355 -0.28 -19.35 12.37
CA PRO A 355 0.02 -18.34 11.35
C PRO A 355 -1.21 -17.49 10.97
N ALA A 356 -2.39 -18.10 10.90
CA ALA A 356 -3.65 -17.42 10.59
C ALA A 356 -4.09 -16.37 11.65
N TYR A 357 -3.49 -16.38 12.83
CA TYR A 357 -3.71 -15.37 13.88
C TYR A 357 -2.55 -14.38 13.97
N ASP A 358 -1.30 -14.90 13.98
CA ASP A 358 -0.11 -14.10 14.33
C ASP A 358 0.51 -13.41 13.12
N ASP A 359 0.40 -14.02 11.92
CA ASP A 359 1.06 -13.54 10.71
C ASP A 359 0.11 -12.82 9.76
N GLU A 360 0.69 -12.21 8.73
CA GLU A 360 -0.06 -11.64 7.61
C GLU A 360 -0.34 -12.71 6.54
N LEU A 361 -1.62 -13.11 6.39
CA LEU A 361 -2.06 -13.97 5.28
C LEU A 361 -2.28 -13.11 4.03
N PHE A 362 -1.28 -13.04 3.15
CA PHE A 362 -1.28 -12.13 2.00
C PHE A 362 -1.90 -12.76 0.75
N GLY A 363 -3.19 -13.10 0.83
CA GLY A 363 -4.00 -13.72 -0.23
C GLY A 363 -5.45 -13.91 0.18
N PRO A 364 -6.29 -14.63 -0.58
CA PRO A 364 -7.74 -14.69 -0.40
C PRO A 364 -8.16 -15.59 0.77
N VAL A 365 -7.52 -15.46 1.92
CA VAL A 365 -7.75 -16.28 3.13
C VAL A 365 -8.28 -15.41 4.27
N ALA A 366 -9.42 -15.77 4.83
CA ALA A 366 -10.08 -15.11 5.95
C ALA A 366 -9.99 -15.98 7.22
N SER A 367 -9.53 -15.38 8.33
CA SER A 367 -9.51 -16.02 9.66
C SER A 367 -10.71 -15.53 10.48
N ILE A 368 -11.66 -16.41 10.80
CA ILE A 368 -12.83 -16.06 11.63
C ILE A 368 -12.57 -16.52 13.06
N ILE A 369 -12.51 -15.56 13.98
CA ILE A 369 -12.19 -15.78 15.39
C ILE A 369 -13.46 -15.52 16.22
N LYS A 370 -13.89 -16.53 16.97
CA LYS A 370 -15.03 -16.43 17.90
C LYS A 370 -14.53 -15.91 19.23
N VAL A 371 -15.22 -14.92 19.80
CA VAL A 371 -14.94 -14.32 21.10
C VAL A 371 -16.22 -14.20 21.93
N LYS A 372 -16.08 -14.15 23.24
CA LYS A 372 -17.19 -14.12 24.18
C LYS A 372 -18.02 -12.83 24.09
N ASP A 373 -17.33 -11.69 24.13
CA ASP A 373 -17.94 -10.37 24.26
C ASP A 373 -17.10 -9.27 23.57
N GLN A 374 -17.53 -8.02 23.72
CA GLN A 374 -16.88 -6.83 23.16
C GLN A 374 -15.46 -6.63 23.72
N GLU A 375 -15.26 -6.85 25.01
CA GLU A 375 -13.97 -6.64 25.67
C GLU A 375 -12.92 -7.61 25.14
N GLU A 376 -13.27 -8.88 25.02
CA GLU A 376 -12.41 -9.90 24.41
C GLU A 376 -12.18 -9.60 22.91
N ALA A 377 -13.20 -9.11 22.20
CA ALA A 377 -13.05 -8.75 20.79
C ALA A 377 -12.01 -7.65 20.58
N ILE A 378 -12.02 -6.62 21.42
CA ILE A 378 -11.05 -5.53 21.40
C ILE A 378 -9.65 -6.05 21.80
N ALA A 379 -9.57 -6.89 22.82
CA ALA A 379 -8.31 -7.48 23.25
C ALA A 379 -7.67 -8.32 22.12
N VAL A 380 -8.44 -9.20 21.47
CA VAL A 380 -8.00 -10.02 20.34
C VAL A 380 -7.63 -9.15 19.12
N ALA A 381 -8.37 -8.09 18.85
CA ALA A 381 -8.05 -7.17 17.74
C ALA A 381 -6.68 -6.54 17.93
N ASN A 382 -6.33 -6.14 19.15
CA ASN A 382 -5.07 -5.48 19.50
C ASN A 382 -3.92 -6.46 19.76
N ASP A 383 -4.20 -7.74 20.01
CA ASP A 383 -3.20 -8.78 20.26
C ASP A 383 -2.54 -9.24 18.95
N ASN A 384 -1.77 -8.31 18.38
CA ASN A 384 -0.97 -8.57 17.19
C ASN A 384 0.20 -7.58 17.12
N ARG A 385 1.31 -8.00 16.50
CA ARG A 385 2.48 -7.16 16.27
C ARG A 385 2.25 -6.04 15.26
N PHE A 386 1.25 -6.18 14.39
CA PHE A 386 0.86 -5.20 13.39
C PHE A 386 -0.17 -4.18 13.94
N GLY A 387 -0.27 -3.04 13.26
CA GLY A 387 -1.23 -2.00 13.58
C GLY A 387 -1.44 -1.06 12.39
N LEU A 388 -1.81 -1.60 11.20
CA LEU A 388 -2.04 -0.79 10.00
C LEU A 388 -3.48 -0.29 9.95
N GLY A 389 -4.45 -1.18 9.90
CA GLY A 389 -5.86 -0.85 9.87
C GLY A 389 -6.69 -1.72 10.82
N ALA A 390 -7.87 -1.21 11.17
CA ALA A 390 -8.89 -1.95 11.92
C ALA A 390 -10.28 -1.43 11.55
N ALA A 391 -11.32 -2.26 11.72
CA ALA A 391 -12.69 -1.81 11.60
C ALA A 391 -13.57 -2.36 12.72
N ILE A 392 -14.65 -1.65 13.02
CA ILE A 392 -15.67 -2.08 13.97
C ILE A 392 -17.06 -1.93 13.37
N PHE A 393 -17.90 -2.92 13.60
CA PHE A 393 -19.28 -2.97 13.14
C PHE A 393 -20.24 -3.01 14.33
N THR A 394 -21.10 -1.99 14.42
CA THR A 394 -22.09 -1.76 15.48
C THR A 394 -23.17 -0.80 14.98
N ARG A 395 -24.40 -0.91 15.47
CA ARG A 395 -25.44 0.09 15.18
C ARG A 395 -25.29 1.36 16.04
N ASP A 396 -24.63 1.26 17.18
CA ASP A 396 -24.34 2.40 18.04
C ASP A 396 -23.09 3.15 17.51
N LEU A 397 -23.32 4.19 16.71
CA LEU A 397 -22.25 4.98 16.11
C LEU A 397 -21.36 5.67 17.14
N LYS A 398 -21.90 6.14 18.28
CA LYS A 398 -21.10 6.77 19.35
C LYS A 398 -20.16 5.77 20.00
N LYS A 399 -20.65 4.58 20.29
CA LYS A 399 -19.85 3.46 20.78
C LYS A 399 -18.78 3.07 19.77
N GLY A 400 -19.14 2.96 18.47
CA GLY A 400 -18.22 2.65 17.38
C GLY A 400 -17.10 3.68 17.27
N GLU A 401 -17.42 4.97 17.28
CA GLU A 401 -16.44 6.07 17.26
C GLU A 401 -15.52 6.03 18.49
N TYR A 402 -16.07 5.84 19.68
CA TYR A 402 -15.29 5.71 20.91
C TYR A 402 -14.30 4.54 20.85
N ILE A 403 -14.75 3.36 20.40
CA ILE A 403 -13.88 2.19 20.29
C ILE A 403 -12.81 2.40 19.22
N ALA A 404 -13.18 2.92 18.06
CA ALA A 404 -12.23 3.23 16.98
C ALA A 404 -11.15 4.23 17.41
N THR A 405 -11.55 5.26 18.19
CA THR A 405 -10.65 6.34 18.63
C THR A 405 -9.79 5.94 19.82
N ARG A 406 -10.35 5.21 20.81
CA ARG A 406 -9.74 5.03 22.13
C ARG A 406 -9.29 3.63 22.45
N LYS A 407 -9.80 2.63 21.73
CA LYS A 407 -9.59 1.22 22.09
C LYS A 407 -8.81 0.44 21.03
N LEU A 408 -9.02 0.68 19.74
CA LEU A 408 -8.30 -0.02 18.68
C LEU A 408 -6.92 0.59 18.44
N GLN A 409 -5.91 -0.28 18.29
CA GLN A 409 -4.51 0.10 18.10
C GLN A 409 -4.09 -0.10 16.64
N ALA A 410 -4.50 0.84 15.77
CA ALA A 410 -4.15 0.85 14.36
C ALA A 410 -3.97 2.29 13.86
N GLY A 411 -3.25 2.44 12.74
CA GLY A 411 -3.05 3.74 12.11
C GLY A 411 -4.31 4.29 11.45
N ALA A 412 -5.24 3.40 11.03
CA ALA A 412 -6.54 3.78 10.46
C ALA A 412 -7.65 2.89 11.04
N CYS A 413 -8.67 3.50 11.65
CA CYS A 413 -9.81 2.79 12.23
C CYS A 413 -11.11 3.24 11.56
N PHE A 414 -11.92 2.29 11.11
CA PHE A 414 -13.16 2.54 10.37
C PHE A 414 -14.38 1.99 11.12
N VAL A 415 -15.51 2.67 11.04
CA VAL A 415 -16.77 2.23 11.65
C VAL A 415 -17.76 1.88 10.54
N ASN A 416 -18.33 0.66 10.59
CA ASN A 416 -19.34 0.14 9.66
C ASN A 416 -18.94 0.12 8.17
N THR A 417 -17.64 0.14 7.89
CA THR A 417 -17.12 0.00 6.52
C THR A 417 -15.73 -0.63 6.55
N TYR A 418 -15.17 -0.94 5.38
CA TYR A 418 -13.83 -1.50 5.28
C TYR A 418 -12.75 -0.41 5.20
N VAL A 419 -11.55 -0.73 5.67
CA VAL A 419 -10.38 0.16 5.63
C VAL A 419 -9.98 0.41 4.19
N GLN A 420 -9.76 1.68 3.86
CA GLN A 420 -9.30 2.12 2.54
C GLN A 420 -8.42 3.36 2.66
N SER A 421 -7.47 3.51 1.76
CA SER A 421 -6.67 4.72 1.65
C SER A 421 -7.42 5.78 0.84
N ASP A 422 -7.50 7.00 1.38
CA ASP A 422 -8.14 8.18 0.76
C ASP A 422 -7.10 9.29 0.66
N PRO A 423 -6.92 9.95 -0.50
CA PRO A 423 -5.96 11.05 -0.65
C PRO A 423 -6.08 12.17 0.39
N ARG A 424 -7.27 12.37 0.95
CA ARG A 424 -7.60 13.43 1.91
C ARG A 424 -7.24 13.09 3.36
N LEU A 425 -7.03 11.81 3.66
CA LEU A 425 -6.76 11.31 5.01
C LEU A 425 -5.33 10.78 5.12
N PRO A 426 -4.64 11.00 6.25
CA PRO A 426 -3.32 10.43 6.45
C PRO A 426 -3.40 8.89 6.47
N PHE A 427 -2.41 8.27 5.86
CA PHE A 427 -2.31 6.82 5.76
C PHE A 427 -0.98 6.35 6.35
N GLY A 428 -1.00 5.32 7.18
CA GLY A 428 0.19 4.70 7.76
C GLY A 428 -0.12 3.91 9.01
N GLY A 429 0.82 3.04 9.38
CA GLY A 429 0.71 2.12 10.49
C GLY A 429 1.38 2.59 11.78
N ILE A 430 1.22 1.75 12.80
CA ILE A 430 1.96 1.75 14.07
C ILE A 430 2.53 0.34 14.31
N LYS A 431 3.27 0.14 15.37
CA LYS A 431 3.92 -1.13 15.70
C LYS A 431 4.80 -1.60 14.52
N GLU A 432 4.80 -2.90 14.19
CA GLU A 432 5.56 -3.45 13.07
C GLU A 432 4.95 -3.15 11.68
N SER A 433 3.82 -2.45 11.61
CA SER A 433 3.30 -1.93 10.35
C SER A 433 4.01 -0.68 9.85
N GLY A 434 4.96 -0.15 10.61
CA GLY A 434 5.83 0.94 10.19
C GLY A 434 5.60 2.27 10.91
N TYR A 435 6.12 3.34 10.31
CA TYR A 435 6.03 4.70 10.84
C TYR A 435 6.15 5.74 9.72
N GLY A 436 5.84 7.00 10.04
CA GLY A 436 5.59 8.06 9.08
C GLY A 436 4.16 8.00 8.57
N ARG A 437 3.81 8.89 7.67
CA ARG A 437 2.50 8.93 7.02
C ARG A 437 2.63 9.21 5.54
N GLU A 438 1.71 8.67 4.78
CA GLU A 438 1.50 9.03 3.38
C GLU A 438 0.12 9.67 3.23
N LEU A 439 -0.13 10.29 2.09
CA LEU A 439 -1.37 11.01 1.77
C LEU A 439 -1.64 12.25 2.64
N SER A 440 -2.67 12.99 2.32
CA SER A 440 -3.10 14.23 2.98
C SER A 440 -1.97 15.27 3.15
N LYS A 441 -2.13 16.17 4.11
CA LYS A 441 -1.10 17.12 4.52
C LYS A 441 0.11 16.42 5.14
N ASP A 442 -0.11 15.37 5.92
CA ASP A 442 0.97 14.68 6.62
C ASP A 442 1.96 14.05 5.62
N GLY A 443 1.44 13.40 4.57
CA GLY A 443 2.29 12.76 3.56
C GLY A 443 3.16 13.73 2.76
N ILE A 444 2.67 14.92 2.41
CA ILE A 444 3.50 15.90 1.68
C ILE A 444 4.57 16.52 2.59
N LEU A 445 4.34 16.56 3.90
CA LEU A 445 5.30 17.10 4.88
C LEU A 445 6.39 16.09 5.26
N GLU A 446 6.27 14.82 4.90
CA GLU A 446 7.28 13.81 5.25
C GLU A 446 8.65 14.10 4.63
N PHE A 447 8.70 14.62 3.41
CA PHE A 447 9.97 14.86 2.71
C PHE A 447 10.27 16.36 2.53
N VAL A 448 9.95 17.14 3.55
CA VAL A 448 10.33 18.56 3.64
C VAL A 448 11.13 18.84 4.90
N ASN A 449 12.01 19.83 4.81
CA ASN A 449 12.64 20.48 5.95
C ASN A 449 11.69 21.54 6.51
N THR A 450 11.19 21.33 7.72
CA THR A 450 10.44 22.35 8.47
C THR A 450 11.42 23.36 9.05
N LYS A 451 11.63 24.48 8.32
CA LYS A 451 12.66 25.48 8.57
C LYS A 451 12.10 26.66 9.37
N THR A 452 12.69 26.97 10.50
CA THR A 452 12.47 28.22 11.21
C THR A 452 13.25 29.36 10.56
N VAL A 453 12.57 30.45 10.26
CA VAL A 453 13.19 31.70 9.80
C VAL A 453 12.86 32.80 10.80
N TYR A 454 13.88 33.44 11.33
CA TYR A 454 13.80 34.50 12.34
C TYR A 454 14.57 35.72 11.83
N VAL A 455 13.87 36.85 11.65
CA VAL A 455 14.44 38.11 11.18
C VAL A 455 14.32 39.13 12.34
N LYS A 456 15.45 39.59 12.81
CA LYS A 456 15.55 40.56 13.92
C LYS A 456 15.32 41.99 13.39
#